data_85468411c818aa4949ae3b57df01b0dd
#
_entry.id   85468411c818aa4949ae3b57df01b0dd
#
_cell.length_a   1.000
_cell.length_b   1.000
_cell.length_c   1.000
_cell.angle_alpha   90.00
_cell.angle_beta   90.00
_cell.angle_gamma   90.00
#
_symmetry.space_group_name_H-M   'P 1'
#
loop_
_entity.id
_entity.type
_entity.pdbx_description
1 polymer ?
#
loop_
_entity_poly.entity_id
_entity_poly.type
_entity_poly.pdbx_seq_one_letter_code
_entity_poly.pdbx_strand_id
1 'polypeptide(L)'
;MNGLAVHQIGDISFGRPSRITVETFMGKKGLVNIEREANLSGSAHDKGVLTLSGYLGRTFAQNQPLNLSISLTFEQNYHEVDGDSASSTELYAILSSLSGCPIDQGLAVTGSVNQKGKVQAIGGVNQKIEGFYDVCKTKGLTGHQGVLIPVANVKNLMLKKEVVDAVEKGDFHIYNVATIEEGIQILTGTPVGIPDEAGNYPEGTLYGEVQKKLKKYLDRELMLRLEDTAGRRTKR
;
A
#
# COMPACT_ATOMS: atom_id res chain seq x y z
N MET A 1 0.17 -5.58 6.12
CA MET A 1 -0.69 -5.65 4.92
C MET A 1 -0.40 -6.94 4.17
N ASN A 2 -1.43 -7.64 3.65
CA ASN A 2 -1.24 -8.86 2.87
C ASN A 2 -1.15 -8.51 1.37
N GLY A 3 0.04 -8.64 0.79
CA GLY A 3 0.27 -8.60 -0.66
C GLY A 3 0.20 -9.99 -1.26
N LEU A 4 -0.06 -10.10 -2.55
CA LEU A 4 -0.18 -11.39 -3.25
C LEU A 4 0.88 -11.53 -4.34
N ALA A 5 1.62 -12.61 -4.30
CA ALA A 5 2.61 -12.99 -5.30
C ALA A 5 2.23 -14.34 -5.95
N VAL A 6 2.72 -14.57 -7.17
CA VAL A 6 2.69 -15.88 -7.82
C VAL A 6 4.05 -16.53 -7.65
N HIS A 7 4.04 -17.76 -7.18
CA HIS A 7 5.22 -18.61 -7.10
C HIS A 7 5.13 -19.74 -8.10
N GLN A 8 6.26 -20.11 -8.66
CA GLN A 8 6.37 -21.25 -9.56
C GLN A 8 7.38 -22.26 -9.02
N ILE A 9 6.97 -23.51 -8.89
CA ILE A 9 7.83 -24.64 -8.49
C ILE A 9 7.66 -25.73 -9.55
N GLY A 10 8.68 -25.89 -10.40
CA GLY A 10 8.57 -26.75 -11.58
C GLY A 10 7.43 -26.29 -12.49
N ASP A 11 6.50 -27.17 -12.78
CA ASP A 11 5.33 -26.89 -13.63
C ASP A 11 4.10 -26.37 -12.87
N ILE A 12 4.22 -26.21 -11.54
CA ILE A 12 3.10 -25.76 -10.69
C ILE A 12 3.26 -24.26 -10.41
N SER A 13 2.18 -23.50 -10.72
CA SER A 13 2.07 -22.07 -10.41
C SER A 13 0.93 -21.84 -9.43
N PHE A 14 1.18 -21.14 -8.33
CA PHE A 14 0.20 -20.84 -7.29
C PHE A 14 0.39 -19.47 -6.66
N GLY A 15 -0.69 -18.92 -6.13
CA GLY A 15 -0.66 -17.66 -5.39
C GLY A 15 -0.25 -17.86 -3.93
N ARG A 16 0.46 -16.88 -3.38
CA ARG A 16 0.87 -16.88 -1.97
C ARG A 16 0.76 -15.47 -1.40
N PRO A 17 0.18 -15.30 -0.19
CA PRO A 17 0.25 -14.04 0.52
C PRO A 17 1.65 -13.79 1.08
N SER A 18 2.09 -12.54 0.99
CA SER A 18 3.31 -12.02 1.63
C SER A 18 2.93 -10.86 2.54
N ARG A 19 3.55 -10.79 3.73
CA ARG A 19 3.35 -9.66 4.63
C ARG A 19 4.22 -8.50 4.19
N ILE A 20 3.60 -7.36 3.92
CA ILE A 20 4.28 -6.10 3.64
C ILE A 20 4.11 -5.20 4.87
N THR A 21 5.22 -4.67 5.38
CA THR A 21 5.23 -3.71 6.47
C THR A 21 5.86 -2.40 6.05
N VAL A 22 5.36 -1.32 6.64
CA VAL A 22 5.84 0.04 6.38
C VAL A 22 5.95 0.79 7.70
N GLU A 23 7.09 1.43 7.90
CA GLU A 23 7.31 2.40 8.96
C GLU A 23 7.52 3.80 8.37
N THR A 24 6.86 4.78 8.96
CA THR A 24 6.97 6.18 8.55
C THR A 24 7.46 7.05 9.69
N PHE A 25 8.48 7.87 9.43
CA PHE A 25 9.09 8.74 10.43
C PHE A 25 9.59 10.05 9.80
N MET A 26 9.83 11.05 10.64
CA MET A 26 10.38 12.33 10.22
C MET A 26 11.78 12.14 9.63
N GLY A 27 12.01 12.65 8.43
CA GLY A 27 13.31 12.53 7.74
C GLY A 27 13.27 13.04 6.31
N LYS A 28 14.38 12.92 5.61
CA LYS A 28 14.54 13.43 4.23
C LYS A 28 14.92 12.35 3.22
N LYS A 29 14.98 11.09 3.64
CA LYS A 29 15.39 10.00 2.76
C LYS A 29 14.33 9.63 1.72
N GLY A 30 13.08 10.08 1.90
CA GLY A 30 11.98 9.65 1.05
C GLY A 30 11.67 8.17 1.28
N LEU A 31 11.28 7.47 0.22
CA LEU A 31 10.92 6.06 0.26
C LEU A 31 12.17 5.19 0.10
N VAL A 32 12.45 4.38 1.11
CA VAL A 32 13.50 3.36 1.14
C VAL A 32 12.81 2.00 1.08
N ASN A 33 13.03 1.26 0.02
CA ASN A 33 12.62 -0.13 -0.13
C ASN A 33 13.78 -1.03 0.29
N ILE A 34 13.58 -1.87 1.30
CA ILE A 34 14.64 -2.70 1.87
C ILE A 34 15.10 -3.76 0.87
N GLU A 35 14.20 -4.34 0.09
CA GLU A 35 14.53 -5.33 -0.95
C GLU A 35 15.48 -4.73 -1.99
N ARG A 36 15.24 -3.48 -2.43
CA ARG A 36 16.12 -2.80 -3.36
C ARG A 36 17.51 -2.54 -2.77
N GLU A 37 17.56 -2.03 -1.55
CA GLU A 37 18.84 -1.75 -0.87
C GLU A 37 19.64 -3.04 -0.57
N ALA A 38 18.93 -4.18 -0.43
CA ALA A 38 19.53 -5.50 -0.21
C ALA A 38 19.81 -6.27 -1.52
N ASN A 39 19.55 -5.69 -2.70
CA ASN A 39 19.64 -6.34 -4.00
C ASN A 39 18.76 -7.60 -4.12
N LEU A 40 17.56 -7.54 -3.55
CA LEU A 40 16.52 -8.57 -3.60
C LEU A 40 15.31 -8.12 -4.41
N SER A 41 15.44 -7.10 -5.27
CA SER A 41 14.35 -6.61 -6.12
C SER A 41 14.75 -6.54 -7.58
N GLY A 42 13.81 -6.88 -8.46
CA GLY A 42 13.92 -6.69 -9.90
C GLY A 42 13.54 -5.27 -10.33
N SER A 43 13.94 -4.90 -11.55
CA SER A 43 13.76 -3.54 -12.08
C SER A 43 12.30 -3.12 -12.23
N ALA A 44 11.38 -4.06 -12.47
CA ALA A 44 9.95 -3.77 -12.56
C ALA A 44 9.36 -3.42 -11.19
N HIS A 45 9.78 -4.10 -10.13
CA HIS A 45 9.42 -3.78 -8.76
C HIS A 45 9.97 -2.41 -8.35
N ASP A 46 11.25 -2.13 -8.60
CA ASP A 46 11.87 -0.83 -8.30
C ASP A 46 11.13 0.33 -8.97
N LYS A 47 10.73 0.17 -10.23
CA LYS A 47 9.91 1.14 -10.94
C LYS A 47 8.56 1.36 -10.24
N GLY A 48 7.90 0.29 -9.78
CA GLY A 48 6.65 0.35 -9.00
C GLY A 48 6.84 1.21 -7.75
N VAL A 49 7.87 0.92 -6.95
CA VAL A 49 8.21 1.65 -5.72
C VAL A 49 8.49 3.13 -5.99
N LEU A 50 9.28 3.46 -7.03
CA LEU A 50 9.56 4.85 -7.40
C LEU A 50 8.29 5.62 -7.81
N THR A 51 7.33 4.95 -8.41
CA THR A 51 6.04 5.54 -8.80
C THR A 51 5.24 6.03 -7.58
N LEU A 52 5.38 5.38 -6.42
CA LEU A 52 4.69 5.76 -5.18
C LEU A 52 5.12 7.15 -4.69
N SER A 53 6.40 7.49 -4.84
CA SER A 53 6.90 8.82 -4.49
C SER A 53 6.23 9.91 -5.32
N GLY A 54 5.97 9.65 -6.59
CA GLY A 54 5.23 10.57 -7.47
C GLY A 54 3.78 10.77 -7.01
N TYR A 55 3.09 9.69 -6.61
CA TYR A 55 1.75 9.80 -6.06
C TYR A 55 1.70 10.60 -4.76
N LEU A 56 2.58 10.30 -3.80
CA LEU A 56 2.67 11.02 -2.53
C LEU A 56 2.98 12.50 -2.73
N GLY A 57 3.93 12.81 -3.61
CA GLY A 57 4.28 14.19 -3.96
C GLY A 57 3.11 14.95 -4.59
N ARG A 58 2.42 14.33 -5.55
CA ARG A 58 1.24 14.92 -6.19
C ARG A 58 0.10 15.18 -5.20
N THR A 59 -0.12 14.27 -4.27
CA THR A 59 -1.29 14.33 -3.37
C THR A 59 -1.03 15.22 -2.15
N PHE A 60 0.18 15.20 -1.59
CA PHE A 60 0.43 15.82 -0.28
C PHE A 60 1.55 16.87 -0.27
N ALA A 61 2.27 17.08 -1.38
CA ALA A 61 3.44 17.95 -1.42
C ALA A 61 3.31 19.13 -2.39
N GLN A 62 2.11 19.61 -2.65
CA GLN A 62 1.91 20.73 -3.58
C GLN A 62 2.28 22.06 -2.94
N ASN A 63 2.05 22.22 -1.64
CA ASN A 63 2.26 23.46 -0.90
C ASN A 63 3.37 23.38 0.16
N GLN A 64 3.91 22.17 0.40
CA GLN A 64 4.94 21.94 1.41
C GLN A 64 5.78 20.71 1.05
N PRO A 65 7.07 20.66 1.45
CA PRO A 65 7.90 19.48 1.21
C PRO A 65 7.43 18.30 2.07
N LEU A 66 7.63 17.08 1.55
CA LEU A 66 7.48 15.85 2.34
C LEU A 66 8.73 15.67 3.22
N ASN A 67 8.68 16.08 4.48
CA ASN A 67 9.74 15.80 5.46
C ASN A 67 9.54 14.39 6.05
N LEU A 68 9.58 13.41 5.18
CA LEU A 68 9.16 12.05 5.41
C LEU A 68 10.26 11.08 5.00
N SER A 69 10.54 10.12 5.86
CA SER A 69 11.25 8.89 5.52
C SER A 69 10.29 7.72 5.68
N ILE A 70 10.31 6.83 4.71
CA ILE A 70 9.49 5.63 4.65
C ILE A 70 10.42 4.44 4.54
N SER A 71 10.26 3.44 5.40
CA SER A 71 10.92 2.13 5.28
C SER A 71 9.87 1.09 4.96
N LEU A 72 10.07 0.35 3.86
CA LEU A 72 9.14 -0.64 3.35
C LEU A 72 9.86 -1.97 3.16
N THR A 73 9.23 -3.09 3.55
CA THR A 73 9.79 -4.43 3.36
C THR A 73 8.71 -5.51 3.22
N PHE A 74 9.08 -6.58 2.55
CA PHE A 74 8.35 -7.86 2.48
C PHE A 74 8.89 -8.78 3.58
N GLU A 75 8.14 -8.93 4.65
CA GLU A 75 8.56 -9.71 5.83
C GLU A 75 8.90 -11.16 5.49
N GLN A 76 10.07 -11.61 5.97
CA GLN A 76 10.55 -12.98 5.79
C GLN A 76 10.59 -13.45 4.33
N ASN A 77 10.82 -12.53 3.40
CA ASN A 77 11.06 -12.84 2.00
C ASN A 77 12.54 -12.61 1.68
N TYR A 78 13.24 -13.68 1.33
CA TYR A 78 14.68 -13.68 1.02
C TYR A 78 14.95 -14.06 -0.44
N HIS A 79 13.88 -14.16 -1.23
CA HIS A 79 13.94 -14.36 -2.68
C HIS A 79 13.72 -13.03 -3.39
N GLU A 80 14.19 -12.93 -4.62
CA GLU A 80 13.97 -11.77 -5.44
C GLU A 80 12.46 -11.48 -5.62
N VAL A 81 12.07 -10.22 -5.38
CA VAL A 81 10.74 -9.70 -5.66
C VAL A 81 10.79 -8.96 -6.99
N ASP A 82 10.02 -9.39 -7.96
CA ASP A 82 9.91 -8.69 -9.24
C ASP A 82 8.44 -8.41 -9.63
N GLY A 83 8.26 -7.48 -10.58
CA GLY A 83 6.96 -7.00 -10.99
C GLY A 83 6.41 -5.89 -10.10
N ASP A 84 5.58 -5.04 -10.67
CA ASP A 84 4.96 -3.87 -10.03
C ASP A 84 3.59 -4.15 -9.38
N SER A 85 3.16 -5.42 -9.38
CA SER A 85 1.81 -5.82 -8.96
C SER A 85 1.55 -5.70 -7.44
N ALA A 86 2.57 -5.38 -6.64
CA ALA A 86 2.46 -5.10 -5.22
C ALA A 86 2.34 -3.58 -4.93
N SER A 87 2.57 -2.71 -5.91
CA SER A 87 2.72 -1.26 -5.65
C SER A 87 1.46 -0.61 -5.06
N SER A 88 0.24 -1.08 -5.39
CA SER A 88 -0.97 -0.62 -4.68
C SER A 88 -0.99 -1.06 -3.22
N THR A 89 -0.56 -2.29 -2.92
CA THR A 89 -0.49 -2.82 -1.55
C THR A 89 0.51 -2.03 -0.69
N GLU A 90 1.67 -1.74 -1.27
CA GLU A 90 2.72 -0.91 -0.65
C GLU A 90 2.20 0.49 -0.35
N LEU A 91 1.49 1.11 -1.30
CA LEU A 91 0.91 2.43 -1.10
C LEU A 91 -0.17 2.44 0.00
N TYR A 92 -1.03 1.43 0.06
CA TYR A 92 -2.01 1.30 1.13
C TYR A 92 -1.33 1.16 2.51
N ALA A 93 -0.25 0.39 2.59
CA ALA A 93 0.51 0.25 3.83
C ALA A 93 1.15 1.59 4.26
N ILE A 94 1.67 2.39 3.30
CA ILE A 94 2.20 3.74 3.55
C ILE A 94 1.10 4.66 4.08
N LEU A 95 -0.06 4.69 3.42
CA LEU A 95 -1.18 5.54 3.81
C LEU A 95 -1.72 5.16 5.20
N SER A 96 -1.82 3.87 5.50
CA SER A 96 -2.20 3.37 6.83
C SER A 96 -1.19 3.79 7.91
N SER A 97 0.11 3.63 7.67
CA SER A 97 1.17 4.06 8.59
C SER A 97 1.14 5.57 8.84
N LEU A 98 0.88 6.37 7.80
CA LEU A 98 0.80 7.83 7.92
C LEU A 98 -0.46 8.30 8.62
N SER A 99 -1.62 7.76 8.27
CA SER A 99 -2.90 8.17 8.88
C SER A 99 -3.11 7.62 10.28
N GLY A 100 -2.48 6.48 10.61
CA GLY A 100 -2.78 5.71 11.81
C GLY A 100 -4.07 4.89 11.71
N CYS A 101 -4.74 4.86 10.55
CA CYS A 101 -5.92 4.04 10.30
C CYS A 101 -5.52 2.59 10.04
N PRO A 102 -5.93 1.62 10.88
CA PRO A 102 -5.55 0.23 10.71
C PRO A 102 -6.22 -0.39 9.48
N ILE A 103 -5.50 -1.30 8.81
CA ILE A 103 -6.01 -2.09 7.68
C ILE A 103 -6.61 -3.40 8.21
N ASP A 104 -7.77 -3.79 7.66
CA ASP A 104 -8.36 -5.10 7.92
C ASP A 104 -7.41 -6.22 7.46
N GLN A 105 -6.98 -7.06 8.40
CA GLN A 105 -6.04 -8.15 8.14
C GLN A 105 -6.72 -9.39 7.52
N GLY A 106 -8.03 -9.42 7.43
CA GLY A 106 -8.80 -10.40 6.65
C GLY A 106 -8.70 -10.16 5.14
N LEU A 107 -8.23 -8.99 4.73
CA LEU A 107 -8.13 -8.61 3.32
C LEU A 107 -6.71 -8.73 2.78
N ALA A 108 -6.60 -9.11 1.51
CA ALA A 108 -5.36 -9.08 0.74
C ALA A 108 -5.52 -8.22 -0.50
N VAL A 109 -4.42 -7.75 -1.07
CA VAL A 109 -4.41 -6.85 -2.22
C VAL A 109 -3.43 -7.30 -3.27
N THR A 110 -3.80 -7.11 -4.52
CA THR A 110 -2.88 -7.09 -5.66
C THR A 110 -3.31 -6.04 -6.67
N GLY A 111 -2.35 -5.30 -7.19
CA GLY A 111 -2.59 -4.25 -8.19
C GLY A 111 -1.34 -3.42 -8.42
N SER A 112 -1.10 -3.02 -9.66
CA SER A 112 -0.16 -1.96 -9.97
C SER A 112 -0.84 -0.60 -9.83
N VAL A 113 -0.10 0.45 -9.53
CA VAL A 113 -0.64 1.82 -9.41
C VAL A 113 0.21 2.80 -10.21
N ASN A 114 -0.43 3.78 -10.84
CA ASN A 114 0.27 4.88 -11.48
C ASN A 114 0.37 6.12 -10.55
N GLN A 115 1.16 7.12 -10.96
CA GLN A 115 1.36 8.35 -10.20
C GLN A 115 0.09 9.17 -9.93
N LYS A 116 -1.02 8.84 -10.60
CA LYS A 116 -2.33 9.50 -10.44
C LYS A 116 -3.28 8.73 -9.52
N GLY A 117 -2.80 7.63 -8.90
CA GLY A 117 -3.61 6.80 -8.01
C GLY A 117 -4.56 5.83 -8.73
N LYS A 118 -4.44 5.66 -10.05
CA LYS A 118 -5.23 4.67 -10.78
C LYS A 118 -4.63 3.30 -10.63
N VAL A 119 -5.45 2.35 -10.20
CA VAL A 119 -5.08 0.94 -10.07
C VAL A 119 -5.13 0.28 -11.45
N GLN A 120 -4.06 -0.44 -11.79
CA GLN A 120 -3.82 -1.00 -13.12
C GLN A 120 -3.80 -2.53 -13.08
N ALA A 121 -4.14 -3.15 -14.21
CA ALA A 121 -4.16 -4.61 -14.37
C ALA A 121 -2.82 -5.26 -14.06
N ILE A 122 -2.88 -6.49 -13.53
CA ILE A 122 -1.72 -7.33 -13.20
C ILE A 122 -1.86 -8.73 -13.77
N GLY A 123 -0.76 -9.47 -13.81
CA GLY A 123 -0.73 -10.88 -14.16
C GLY A 123 -1.05 -11.81 -12.99
N GLY A 124 -1.52 -13.02 -13.30
CA GLY A 124 -1.73 -14.07 -12.31
C GLY A 124 -2.84 -13.81 -11.30
N VAL A 125 -3.87 -13.03 -11.66
CA VAL A 125 -4.95 -12.65 -10.75
C VAL A 125 -5.69 -13.87 -10.19
N ASN A 126 -5.93 -14.89 -11.01
CA ASN A 126 -6.64 -16.10 -10.58
C ASN A 126 -5.83 -16.88 -9.53
N GLN A 127 -4.55 -17.14 -9.80
CA GLN A 127 -3.67 -17.82 -8.86
C GLN A 127 -3.55 -17.06 -7.54
N LYS A 128 -3.46 -15.73 -7.58
CA LYS A 128 -3.38 -14.87 -6.41
C LYS A 128 -4.63 -14.96 -5.53
N ILE A 129 -5.82 -14.89 -6.14
CA ILE A 129 -7.10 -15.02 -5.42
C ILE A 129 -7.22 -16.43 -4.81
N GLU A 130 -7.01 -17.46 -5.62
CA GLU A 130 -7.12 -18.86 -5.20
C GLU A 130 -6.14 -19.19 -4.06
N GLY A 131 -4.90 -18.74 -4.17
CA GLY A 131 -3.89 -18.97 -3.14
C GLY A 131 -4.21 -18.29 -1.82
N PHE A 132 -4.79 -17.09 -1.84
CA PHE A 132 -5.24 -16.44 -0.60
C PHE A 132 -6.48 -17.12 -0.02
N TYR A 133 -7.44 -17.50 -0.86
CA TYR A 133 -8.60 -18.29 -0.47
C TYR A 133 -8.20 -19.59 0.22
N ASP A 134 -7.25 -20.34 -0.34
CA ASP A 134 -6.77 -21.61 0.22
C ASP A 134 -6.17 -21.42 1.62
N VAL A 135 -5.42 -20.34 1.83
CA VAL A 135 -4.90 -19.97 3.17
C VAL A 135 -6.03 -19.64 4.14
N CYS A 136 -7.01 -18.83 3.71
CA CYS A 136 -8.16 -18.46 4.53
C CYS A 136 -9.01 -19.69 4.88
N LYS A 137 -9.28 -20.55 3.90
CA LYS A 137 -10.02 -21.80 4.08
C LYS A 137 -9.36 -22.72 5.11
N THR A 138 -8.03 -22.86 5.04
CA THR A 138 -7.27 -23.67 6.00
C THR A 138 -7.37 -23.15 7.43
N LYS A 139 -7.45 -21.82 7.59
CA LYS A 139 -7.61 -21.15 8.91
C LYS A 139 -9.08 -21.07 9.38
N GLY A 140 -10.02 -21.36 8.52
CA GLY A 140 -11.46 -21.18 8.72
C GLY A 140 -11.96 -19.85 8.16
N LEU A 141 -12.89 -19.92 7.22
CA LEU A 141 -13.57 -18.75 6.67
C LEU A 141 -14.51 -18.15 7.73
N THR A 142 -14.51 -16.83 7.85
CA THR A 142 -15.33 -16.06 8.82
C THR A 142 -16.35 -15.15 8.13
N GLY A 143 -16.41 -15.15 6.79
CA GLY A 143 -17.25 -14.24 6.01
C GLY A 143 -16.71 -12.81 5.91
N HIS A 144 -15.48 -12.55 6.38
CA HIS A 144 -14.86 -11.22 6.29
C HIS A 144 -13.62 -11.21 5.39
N GLN A 145 -13.12 -12.39 5.01
CA GLN A 145 -11.91 -12.46 4.19
C GLN A 145 -12.22 -12.13 2.73
N GLY A 146 -11.23 -11.54 2.06
CA GLY A 146 -11.37 -11.20 0.65
C GLY A 146 -10.11 -10.65 0.02
N VAL A 147 -10.20 -10.40 -1.29
CA VAL A 147 -9.11 -9.87 -2.09
C VAL A 147 -9.56 -8.62 -2.84
N LEU A 148 -8.77 -7.55 -2.76
CA LEU A 148 -8.90 -6.38 -3.62
C LEU A 148 -8.08 -6.61 -4.90
N ILE A 149 -8.71 -6.41 -6.05
CA ILE A 149 -8.12 -6.57 -7.39
C ILE A 149 -8.39 -5.34 -8.26
N PRO A 150 -7.57 -5.08 -9.29
CA PRO A 150 -7.87 -4.04 -10.26
C PRO A 150 -9.19 -4.32 -11.02
N VAL A 151 -10.03 -3.31 -11.18
CA VAL A 151 -11.27 -3.43 -11.99
C VAL A 151 -10.99 -3.95 -13.40
N ALA A 152 -9.84 -3.62 -13.98
CA ALA A 152 -9.42 -4.08 -15.30
C ALA A 152 -9.17 -5.60 -15.38
N ASN A 153 -8.97 -6.28 -14.25
CA ASN A 153 -8.79 -7.74 -14.18
C ASN A 153 -10.11 -8.52 -14.05
N VAL A 154 -11.23 -7.88 -13.76
CA VAL A 154 -12.53 -8.57 -13.56
C VAL A 154 -12.88 -9.46 -14.76
N LYS A 155 -12.70 -8.96 -15.98
CA LYS A 155 -12.95 -9.70 -17.21
C LYS A 155 -12.04 -10.92 -17.44
N ASN A 156 -10.98 -11.05 -16.67
CA ASN A 156 -10.00 -12.15 -16.76
C ASN A 156 -10.20 -13.22 -15.68
N LEU A 157 -11.23 -13.09 -14.84
CA LEU A 157 -11.47 -14.06 -13.76
C LEU A 157 -11.96 -15.39 -14.32
N MET A 158 -11.21 -16.45 -13.98
CA MET A 158 -11.52 -17.85 -14.25
C MET A 158 -11.16 -18.67 -13.01
N LEU A 159 -11.94 -18.50 -11.95
CA LEU A 159 -11.68 -19.07 -10.64
C LEU A 159 -12.20 -20.51 -10.54
N LYS A 160 -11.55 -21.30 -9.66
CA LYS A 160 -12.04 -22.61 -9.26
C LYS A 160 -13.47 -22.52 -8.74
N LYS A 161 -14.28 -23.55 -9.02
CA LYS A 161 -15.68 -23.61 -8.59
C LYS A 161 -15.86 -23.38 -7.09
N GLU A 162 -14.98 -23.91 -6.26
CA GLU A 162 -15.06 -23.75 -4.81
C GLU A 162 -14.90 -22.29 -4.35
N VAL A 163 -14.08 -21.48 -5.06
CA VAL A 163 -13.94 -20.05 -4.77
C VAL A 163 -15.19 -19.30 -5.18
N VAL A 164 -15.74 -19.62 -6.36
CA VAL A 164 -17.01 -19.03 -6.83
C VAL A 164 -18.14 -19.35 -5.86
N ASP A 165 -18.28 -20.61 -5.44
CA ASP A 165 -19.30 -21.05 -4.49
C ASP A 165 -19.17 -20.33 -3.13
N ALA A 166 -17.94 -20.08 -2.66
CA ALA A 166 -17.70 -19.34 -1.42
C ALA A 166 -18.07 -17.85 -1.55
N VAL A 167 -17.79 -17.23 -2.71
CA VAL A 167 -18.20 -15.85 -2.98
C VAL A 167 -19.71 -15.72 -3.07
N GLU A 168 -20.38 -16.64 -3.75
CA GLU A 168 -21.86 -16.66 -3.86
C GLU A 168 -22.54 -16.82 -2.49
N LYS A 169 -21.94 -17.57 -1.56
CA LYS A 169 -22.42 -17.74 -0.18
C LYS A 169 -22.09 -16.56 0.75
N GLY A 170 -21.22 -15.66 0.33
CA GLY A 170 -20.73 -14.58 1.18
C GLY A 170 -19.67 -15.02 2.21
N ASP A 171 -19.07 -16.19 2.05
CA ASP A 171 -18.00 -16.70 2.93
C ASP A 171 -16.63 -16.09 2.58
N PHE A 172 -16.48 -15.60 1.34
CA PHE A 172 -15.28 -14.95 0.82
C PHE A 172 -15.66 -13.81 -0.14
N HIS A 173 -14.81 -12.78 -0.28
CA HIS A 173 -15.16 -11.59 -1.06
C HIS A 173 -14.08 -11.23 -2.09
N ILE A 174 -14.51 -10.68 -3.22
CA ILE A 174 -13.65 -10.12 -4.25
C ILE A 174 -14.10 -8.68 -4.49
N TYR A 175 -13.23 -7.73 -4.15
CA TYR A 175 -13.49 -6.31 -4.33
C TYR A 175 -12.72 -5.79 -5.54
N ASN A 176 -13.41 -5.21 -6.50
CA ASN A 176 -12.76 -4.55 -7.62
C ASN A 176 -12.57 -3.06 -7.30
N VAL A 177 -11.39 -2.53 -7.59
CA VAL A 177 -11.05 -1.13 -7.34
C VAL A 177 -10.42 -0.49 -8.56
N ALA A 178 -10.78 0.76 -8.82
CA ALA A 178 -10.24 1.57 -9.92
C ALA A 178 -9.18 2.57 -9.41
N THR A 179 -9.28 3.01 -8.15
CA THR A 179 -8.39 4.01 -7.57
C THR A 179 -7.88 3.59 -6.19
N ILE A 180 -6.82 4.26 -5.76
CA ILE A 180 -6.26 4.08 -4.40
C ILE A 180 -7.26 4.52 -3.34
N GLU A 181 -8.00 5.57 -3.60
CA GLU A 181 -9.00 6.11 -2.70
C GLU A 181 -10.11 5.09 -2.39
N GLU A 182 -10.62 4.41 -3.43
CA GLU A 182 -11.61 3.33 -3.25
C GLU A 182 -11.05 2.18 -2.41
N GLY A 183 -9.84 1.74 -2.73
CA GLY A 183 -9.23 0.59 -2.05
C GLY A 183 -8.90 0.86 -0.59
N ILE A 184 -8.33 2.02 -0.26
CA ILE A 184 -7.96 2.32 1.13
C ILE A 184 -9.21 2.50 2.01
N GLN A 185 -10.30 3.00 1.45
CA GLN A 185 -11.57 3.10 2.17
C GLN A 185 -12.16 1.73 2.50
N ILE A 186 -12.10 0.77 1.56
CA ILE A 186 -12.52 -0.62 1.82
C ILE A 186 -11.63 -1.24 2.91
N LEU A 187 -10.32 -1.04 2.83
CA LEU A 187 -9.33 -1.64 3.72
C LEU A 187 -9.39 -1.12 5.16
N THR A 188 -9.80 0.14 5.36
CA THR A 188 -9.77 0.79 6.68
C THR A 188 -11.15 1.12 7.23
N GLY A 189 -12.19 1.09 6.38
CA GLY A 189 -13.52 1.58 6.74
C GLY A 189 -13.57 3.10 6.97
N THR A 190 -12.48 3.84 6.71
CA THR A 190 -12.36 5.27 6.99
C THR A 190 -12.56 6.07 5.71
N PRO A 191 -13.43 7.09 5.69
CA PRO A 191 -13.58 7.97 4.54
C PRO A 191 -12.26 8.64 4.17
N VAL A 192 -11.94 8.69 2.87
CA VAL A 192 -10.67 9.27 2.40
C VAL A 192 -10.62 10.79 2.58
N GLY A 193 -11.73 11.46 2.34
CA GLY A 193 -11.83 12.91 2.31
C GLY A 193 -11.64 13.49 0.90
N ILE A 194 -12.28 14.64 0.66
CA ILE A 194 -12.15 15.44 -0.57
C ILE A 194 -11.51 16.75 -0.16
N PRO A 195 -10.41 17.18 -0.80
CA PRO A 195 -9.75 18.43 -0.43
C PRO A 195 -10.61 19.65 -0.80
N ASP A 196 -10.47 20.71 -0.03
CA ASP A 196 -11.02 22.04 -0.34
C ASP A 196 -10.22 22.73 -1.46
N GLU A 197 -10.60 23.95 -1.84
CA GLU A 197 -9.92 24.73 -2.88
C GLU A 197 -8.47 25.07 -2.52
N ALA A 198 -8.12 25.09 -1.23
CA ALA A 198 -6.76 25.31 -0.75
C ALA A 198 -5.94 23.99 -0.66
N GLY A 199 -6.55 22.85 -0.97
CA GLY A 199 -5.91 21.54 -0.91
C GLY A 199 -5.88 20.91 0.49
N ASN A 200 -6.71 21.39 1.43
CA ASN A 200 -6.79 20.81 2.76
C ASN A 200 -7.85 19.72 2.81
N TYR A 201 -7.52 18.59 3.38
CA TYR A 201 -8.45 17.49 3.60
C TYR A 201 -9.20 17.67 4.94
N PRO A 202 -10.50 17.30 5.03
CA PRO A 202 -11.28 17.42 6.25
C PRO A 202 -10.67 16.60 7.41
N GLU A 203 -10.77 17.12 8.62
CA GLU A 203 -10.39 16.38 9.84
C GLU A 203 -11.23 15.10 10.00
N GLY A 204 -10.62 14.05 10.58
CA GLY A 204 -11.27 12.76 10.76
C GLY A 204 -11.35 11.91 9.49
N THR A 205 -10.87 12.41 8.34
CA THR A 205 -10.70 11.61 7.14
C THR A 205 -9.29 11.06 7.04
N LEU A 206 -9.12 9.97 6.29
CA LEU A 206 -7.82 9.31 6.18
C LEU A 206 -6.74 10.26 5.64
N TYR A 207 -7.03 11.01 4.56
CA TYR A 207 -6.07 11.97 4.00
C TYR A 207 -5.89 13.21 4.88
N GLY A 208 -6.91 13.58 5.64
CA GLY A 208 -6.79 14.62 6.67
C GLY A 208 -5.78 14.24 7.75
N GLU A 209 -5.81 12.99 8.24
CA GLU A 209 -4.84 12.50 9.23
C GLU A 209 -3.42 12.36 8.62
N VAL A 210 -3.29 11.92 7.35
CA VAL A 210 -2.00 11.94 6.65
C VAL A 210 -1.44 13.37 6.57
N GLN A 211 -2.24 14.34 6.12
CA GLN A 211 -1.82 15.74 6.00
C GLN A 211 -1.41 16.33 7.35
N LYS A 212 -2.18 16.07 8.40
CA LYS A 212 -1.89 16.48 9.77
C LYS A 212 -0.56 15.91 10.28
N LYS A 213 -0.27 14.63 10.03
CA LYS A 213 1.00 14.00 10.41
C LYS A 213 2.18 14.59 9.66
N LEU A 214 2.05 14.82 8.36
CA LEU A 214 3.09 15.45 7.54
C LEU A 214 3.37 16.90 7.99
N LYS A 215 2.34 17.66 8.33
CA LYS A 215 2.48 18.99 8.90
C LYS A 215 3.24 18.96 10.23
N LYS A 216 2.91 18.03 11.12
CA LYS A 216 3.64 17.84 12.39
C LYS A 216 5.13 17.56 12.18
N TYR A 217 5.48 16.77 11.15
CA TYR A 217 6.89 16.52 10.82
C TYR A 217 7.60 17.78 10.33
N LEU A 218 6.94 18.58 9.49
CA LEU A 218 7.47 19.86 9.00
C LEU A 218 7.68 20.85 10.14
N ASP A 219 6.68 21.05 11.00
CA ASP A 219 6.75 21.97 12.13
C ASP A 219 7.91 21.59 13.09
N ARG A 220 8.07 20.29 13.36
CA ARG A 220 9.16 19.82 14.22
C ARG A 220 10.54 20.05 13.58
N GLU A 221 10.68 19.83 12.28
CA GLU A 221 11.94 20.14 11.59
C GLU A 221 12.28 21.63 11.64
N LEU A 222 11.30 22.50 11.43
CA LEU A 222 11.50 23.95 11.52
C LEU A 222 11.94 24.37 12.92
N MET A 223 11.34 23.83 13.97
CA MET A 223 11.76 24.08 15.35
C MET A 223 13.22 23.67 15.59
N LEU A 224 13.61 22.45 15.17
CA LEU A 224 14.99 21.98 15.34
C LEU A 224 16.01 22.88 14.62
N ARG A 225 15.70 23.37 13.43
CA ARG A 225 16.57 24.31 12.71
C ARG A 225 16.73 25.65 13.43
N LEU A 226 15.66 26.16 14.04
CA LEU A 226 15.72 27.41 14.83
C LEU A 226 16.57 27.23 16.09
N GLU A 227 16.41 26.10 16.81
CA GLU A 227 17.21 25.75 17.99
C GLU A 227 18.70 25.66 17.62
N ASP A 228 19.08 25.01 16.53
CA ASP A 228 20.45 24.90 16.04
C ASP A 228 21.06 26.29 15.69
N THR A 229 20.25 27.17 15.11
CA THR A 229 20.69 28.53 14.72
C THR A 229 20.90 29.41 15.94
N ALA A 230 20.04 29.29 16.96
CA ALA A 230 20.18 30.03 18.22
C ALA A 230 21.41 29.55 19.02
N GLY A 231 21.64 28.23 19.10
CA GLY A 231 22.79 27.66 19.80
C GLY A 231 24.13 27.98 19.15
N ARG A 232 24.20 28.26 17.85
CA ARG A 232 25.41 28.73 17.17
C ARG A 232 25.70 30.23 17.43
N ARG A 233 24.67 31.05 17.70
CA ARG A 233 24.82 32.45 18.02
C ARG A 233 25.33 32.70 19.45
N THR A 234 25.02 31.82 20.37
CA THR A 234 25.46 31.89 21.79
C THR A 234 26.88 31.37 22.02
N LYS A 235 27.52 30.74 21.00
CA LYS A 235 28.90 30.21 21.08
C LYS A 235 29.94 31.13 20.34
N ARG A 236 29.52 32.28 19.87
CA ARG A 236 30.38 33.37 19.36
C ARG A 236 30.34 34.55 20.28
#